data_33baf0606aeca54222ff86ee212c867a
#
_entry.id   33baf0606aeca54222ff86ee212c867a
#
_cell.length_a   1.000
_cell.length_b   1.000
_cell.length_c   1.000
_cell.angle_alpha   90.00
_cell.angle_beta   90.00
_cell.angle_gamma   90.00
#
_symmetry.space_group_name_H-M   'P 1'
#
loop_
_entity.id
_entity.type
_entity.pdbx_description
1 polymer ?
#
loop_
_entity_poly.entity_id
_entity_poly.type
_entity_poly.pdbx_seq_one_letter_code
_entity_poly.pdbx_strand_id
1 'polypeptide(L)'
;QNQLLRQFATGNFKNLVKTMNYDPAMLEWLDNNQNYFINDGTFTFNENYARELLELFTMGEGNYSQFDIEEATRSLTGISSDGLMHSIFSPIRHDFGNKTILEVTDDIGVDNLIDLIFERQEPALFLSRKLYQWFVYKIPDEIIVEQMANIMVIHNYEIEPVLRALFASEHFYDINFRGSKYKSPVWFTLNTKHKLYIDISNNMDYILWYNYLLGQSLFYPPD
;
A
#
# COMPACT_ATOMS: atom_id res chain seq x y z
N GLN A 1 1.15 12.82 0.56
CA GLN A 1 0.67 11.48 0.19
C GLN A 1 0.20 11.41 -1.27
N ASN A 2 -0.79 12.19 -1.74
CA ASN A 2 -1.29 12.15 -3.13
C ASN A 2 -0.18 12.40 -4.19
N GLN A 3 0.73 13.35 -3.96
CA GLN A 3 1.85 13.59 -4.86
C GLN A 3 2.80 12.39 -4.91
N LEU A 4 3.08 11.79 -3.77
CA LEU A 4 3.90 10.60 -3.66
C LEU A 4 3.30 9.42 -4.44
N LEU A 5 2.02 9.12 -4.24
CA LEU A 5 1.32 8.07 -4.98
C LEU A 5 1.33 8.31 -6.49
N ARG A 6 1.20 9.56 -6.95
CA ARG A 6 1.31 9.90 -8.37
C ARG A 6 2.73 9.71 -8.93
N GLN A 7 3.74 10.05 -8.14
CA GLN A 7 5.15 9.90 -8.52
C GLN A 7 5.51 8.43 -8.77
N PHE A 8 4.99 7.53 -7.92
CA PHE A 8 5.30 6.09 -8.00
C PHE A 8 4.23 5.26 -8.69
N ALA A 9 3.19 5.87 -9.30
CA ALA A 9 2.06 5.14 -9.89
C ALA A 9 2.47 4.06 -10.92
N THR A 10 3.54 4.29 -11.65
CA THR A 10 4.13 3.32 -12.59
C THR A 10 5.63 3.08 -12.30
N GLY A 11 6.13 3.62 -11.21
CA GLY A 11 7.52 3.53 -10.80
C GLY A 11 7.81 2.31 -9.92
N ASN A 12 8.82 2.45 -9.06
CA ASN A 12 9.30 1.37 -8.22
C ASN A 12 8.45 1.17 -6.97
N PHE A 13 7.84 -0.01 -6.84
CA PHE A 13 6.95 -0.32 -5.72
C PHE A 13 7.70 -0.41 -4.38
N LYS A 14 8.89 -1.02 -4.35
CA LYS A 14 9.71 -1.09 -3.13
C LYS A 14 10.05 0.31 -2.60
N ASN A 15 10.43 1.23 -3.49
CA ASN A 15 10.71 2.61 -3.13
C ASN A 15 9.45 3.36 -2.68
N LEU A 16 8.30 3.07 -3.28
CA LEU A 16 7.02 3.60 -2.80
C LEU A 16 6.80 3.20 -1.35
N VAL A 17 6.92 1.90 -1.02
CA VAL A 17 6.71 1.40 0.36
C VAL A 17 7.72 2.01 1.33
N LYS A 18 9.02 2.07 0.97
CA LYS A 18 10.04 2.75 1.78
C LYS A 18 9.65 4.20 2.08
N THR A 19 9.23 4.95 1.05
CA THR A 19 8.88 6.37 1.23
C THR A 19 7.58 6.53 2.04
N MET A 20 6.62 5.62 1.87
CA MET A 20 5.36 5.64 2.63
C MET A 20 5.57 5.39 4.12
N ASN A 21 6.59 4.66 4.54
CA ASN A 21 6.92 4.48 5.96
C ASN A 21 7.28 5.79 6.67
N TYR A 22 7.66 6.80 5.90
CA TYR A 22 7.97 8.13 6.41
C TYR A 22 6.89 9.16 6.04
N ASP A 23 5.73 8.75 5.48
CA ASP A 23 4.63 9.66 5.19
C ASP A 23 3.89 10.02 6.48
N PRO A 24 3.83 11.32 6.87
CA PRO A 24 3.20 11.72 8.13
C PRO A 24 1.74 11.30 8.25
N ALA A 25 0.99 11.32 7.15
CA ALA A 25 -0.42 10.93 7.17
C ALA A 25 -0.57 9.42 7.43
N MET A 26 0.37 8.59 6.94
CA MET A 26 0.38 7.16 7.21
C MET A 26 0.72 6.87 8.68
N LEU A 27 1.72 7.57 9.23
CA LEU A 27 2.14 7.44 10.62
C LEU A 27 1.02 7.84 11.60
N GLU A 28 0.23 8.85 11.27
CA GLU A 28 -0.96 9.27 12.04
C GLU A 28 -2.10 8.25 11.89
N TRP A 29 -2.42 7.84 10.66
CA TRP A 29 -3.55 6.97 10.37
C TRP A 29 -3.41 5.58 11.00
N LEU A 30 -2.19 5.05 11.05
CA LEU A 30 -1.90 3.72 11.60
C LEU A 30 -1.28 3.78 13.01
N ASP A 31 -1.39 4.91 13.69
CA ASP A 31 -1.00 5.11 15.08
C ASP A 31 0.47 4.82 15.39
N ASN A 32 1.38 4.88 14.41
CA ASN A 32 2.80 4.61 14.67
C ASN A 32 3.44 5.63 15.62
N ASN A 33 2.84 6.79 15.81
CA ASN A 33 3.23 7.78 16.81
C ASN A 33 3.17 7.21 18.24
N GLN A 34 2.36 6.18 18.48
CA GLN A 34 2.19 5.50 19.77
C GLN A 34 3.13 4.29 19.90
N ASN A 35 3.93 3.98 18.88
CA ASN A 35 4.87 2.87 18.85
C ASN A 35 6.28 3.37 19.17
N TYR A 36 6.73 3.18 20.40
CA TYR A 36 8.06 3.66 20.84
C TYR A 36 8.65 2.81 21.97
N PHE A 37 9.96 2.84 22.04
CA PHE A 37 10.79 2.26 23.09
C PHE A 37 11.50 3.37 23.86
N ILE A 38 11.61 3.26 25.18
CA ILE A 38 12.43 4.14 26.01
C ILE A 38 13.43 3.29 26.77
N ASN A 39 14.69 3.70 26.81
CA ASN A 39 15.82 2.97 27.44
C ASN A 39 15.65 2.69 28.95
N ASP A 40 14.61 3.21 29.61
CA ASP A 40 14.28 2.89 31.01
C ASP A 40 13.46 1.59 31.14
N GLY A 41 13.22 0.88 30.00
CA GLY A 41 12.45 -0.34 29.93
C GLY A 41 10.94 -0.13 29.66
N THR A 42 10.54 1.12 29.41
CA THR A 42 9.16 1.42 29.01
C THR A 42 8.98 1.13 27.53
N PHE A 43 8.06 0.21 27.23
CA PHE A 43 7.62 -0.11 25.88
C PHE A 43 6.17 0.34 25.70
N THR A 44 5.89 1.01 24.62
CA THR A 44 4.54 1.13 24.11
C THR A 44 4.55 0.56 22.69
N PHE A 45 4.03 -0.65 22.55
CA PHE A 45 3.89 -1.29 21.27
C PHE A 45 2.50 -1.02 20.68
N ASN A 46 2.49 -0.45 19.50
CA ASN A 46 1.31 -0.42 18.66
C ASN A 46 1.63 -1.18 17.37
N GLU A 47 1.11 -2.39 17.25
CA GLU A 47 1.39 -3.27 16.12
C GLU A 47 0.59 -2.94 14.86
N ASN A 48 -0.33 -1.98 14.93
CA ASN A 48 -1.25 -1.66 13.84
C ASN A 48 -0.49 -1.42 12.53
N TYR A 49 0.50 -0.52 12.56
CA TYR A 49 1.26 -0.22 11.35
C TYR A 49 2.07 -1.42 10.83
N ALA A 50 2.73 -2.17 11.69
CA ALA A 50 3.48 -3.36 11.28
C ALA A 50 2.58 -4.42 10.66
N ARG A 51 1.40 -4.63 11.23
CA ARG A 51 0.40 -5.55 10.71
C ARG A 51 -0.05 -5.13 9.32
N GLU A 52 -0.48 -3.88 9.15
CA GLU A 52 -0.93 -3.37 7.86
C GLU A 52 0.17 -3.37 6.80
N LEU A 53 1.40 -3.07 7.18
CA LEU A 53 2.56 -3.15 6.29
C LEU A 53 2.74 -4.56 5.71
N LEU A 54 2.68 -5.59 6.55
CA LEU A 54 2.82 -6.98 6.12
C LEU A 54 1.56 -7.48 5.40
N GLU A 55 0.38 -7.22 5.94
CA GLU A 55 -0.87 -7.79 5.48
C GLU A 55 -1.46 -7.08 4.26
N LEU A 56 -1.69 -5.76 4.37
CA LEU A 56 -2.43 -5.02 3.36
C LEU A 56 -1.55 -4.38 2.29
N PHE A 57 -0.27 -4.13 2.60
CA PHE A 57 0.57 -3.34 1.71
C PHE A 57 1.64 -4.15 0.98
N THR A 58 2.09 -5.28 1.54
CA THR A 58 3.22 -6.01 0.94
C THR A 58 3.01 -7.50 0.73
N MET A 59 2.81 -8.29 1.79
CA MET A 59 2.90 -9.75 1.69
C MET A 59 1.54 -10.45 1.54
N GLY A 60 0.47 -9.85 2.09
CA GLY A 60 -0.83 -10.50 2.18
C GLY A 60 -0.92 -11.45 3.38
N GLU A 61 -2.15 -11.73 3.81
CA GLU A 61 -2.46 -12.59 4.94
C GLU A 61 -1.86 -13.99 4.79
N GLY A 62 -1.33 -14.54 5.89
CA GLY A 62 -0.83 -15.93 5.97
C GLY A 62 0.64 -16.14 5.57
N ASN A 63 1.34 -15.09 5.14
CA ASN A 63 2.74 -15.17 4.70
C ASN A 63 3.75 -14.68 5.75
N TYR A 64 3.30 -14.45 6.97
CA TYR A 64 4.08 -14.03 8.14
C TYR A 64 3.41 -14.57 9.41
N SER A 65 4.16 -14.61 10.49
CA SER A 65 3.66 -15.01 11.81
C SER A 65 3.31 -13.80 12.68
N GLN A 66 2.58 -14.02 13.78
CA GLN A 66 2.37 -12.98 14.80
C GLN A 66 3.70 -12.49 15.39
N PHE A 67 4.69 -13.38 15.52
CA PHE A 67 6.02 -13.01 15.98
C PHE A 67 6.73 -12.06 15.01
N ASP A 68 6.58 -12.24 13.69
CA ASP A 68 7.11 -11.32 12.69
C ASP A 68 6.48 -9.93 12.82
N ILE A 69 5.18 -9.84 13.13
CA ILE A 69 4.51 -8.55 13.39
C ILE A 69 5.11 -7.86 14.63
N GLU A 70 5.29 -8.60 15.73
CA GLU A 70 5.85 -8.07 16.97
C GLU A 70 7.29 -7.52 16.75
N GLU A 71 8.10 -8.29 16.04
CA GLU A 71 9.48 -7.89 15.72
C GLU A 71 9.54 -6.75 14.69
N ALA A 72 8.65 -6.73 13.68
CA ALA A 72 8.51 -5.61 12.76
C ALA A 72 8.02 -4.33 13.47
N THR A 73 7.14 -4.48 14.48
CA THR A 73 6.72 -3.36 15.34
C THR A 73 7.91 -2.72 16.04
N ARG A 74 8.86 -3.53 16.57
CA ARG A 74 10.11 -3.04 17.16
C ARG A 74 10.98 -2.29 16.14
N SER A 75 11.03 -2.76 14.89
CA SER A 75 11.77 -2.11 13.79
C SER A 75 11.19 -0.74 13.43
N LEU A 76 9.89 -0.54 13.61
CA LEU A 76 9.15 0.69 13.28
C LEU A 76 9.13 1.69 14.45
N THR A 77 9.74 1.37 15.60
CA THR A 77 9.83 2.29 16.74
C THR A 77 10.66 3.54 16.41
N GLY A 78 10.38 4.63 17.09
CA GLY A 78 11.14 5.88 16.96
C GLY A 78 10.78 6.76 15.76
N ILE A 79 9.95 6.27 14.81
CA ILE A 79 9.43 7.08 13.72
C ILE A 79 8.06 7.60 14.10
N SER A 80 7.85 8.90 13.96
CA SER A 80 6.59 9.56 14.26
C SER A 80 6.36 10.77 13.37
N SER A 81 5.13 11.25 13.31
CA SER A 81 4.77 12.54 12.76
C SER A 81 5.00 13.65 13.80
N ASP A 82 5.40 14.85 13.34
CA ASP A 82 5.47 16.04 14.18
C ASP A 82 4.11 16.78 14.31
N GLY A 83 3.06 16.25 13.70
CA GLY A 83 1.75 16.89 13.60
C GLY A 83 1.70 18.09 12.64
N LEU A 84 2.83 18.44 12.01
CA LEU A 84 2.99 19.57 11.09
C LEU A 84 3.35 19.11 9.65
N MET A 85 3.00 17.88 9.31
CA MET A 85 3.24 17.27 8.00
C MET A 85 4.70 16.81 7.74
N HIS A 86 5.51 16.64 8.77
CA HIS A 86 6.84 16.04 8.64
C HIS A 86 6.94 14.77 9.49
N SER A 87 7.75 13.83 9.05
CA SER A 87 8.18 12.69 9.84
C SER A 87 9.48 13.01 10.56
N ILE A 88 9.61 12.50 11.75
CA ILE A 88 10.82 12.63 12.57
C ILE A 88 11.25 11.23 13.02
N PHE A 89 12.56 11.01 13.10
CA PHE A 89 13.15 9.84 13.73
C PHE A 89 13.79 10.24 15.04
N SER A 90 13.39 9.58 16.11
CA SER A 90 13.94 9.79 17.46
C SER A 90 14.74 8.56 17.91
N PRO A 91 16.09 8.61 17.90
CA PRO A 91 16.93 7.50 18.35
C PRO A 91 16.66 7.08 19.79
N ILE A 92 16.24 8.01 20.66
CA ILE A 92 15.92 7.71 22.07
C ILE A 92 14.67 6.84 22.20
N ARG A 93 13.81 6.86 21.17
CA ARG A 93 12.56 6.09 21.11
C ARG A 93 12.65 4.86 20.21
N HIS A 94 13.83 4.56 19.65
CA HIS A 94 14.03 3.40 18.77
C HIS A 94 14.64 2.23 19.54
N ASP A 95 14.17 1.03 19.25
CA ASP A 95 14.74 -0.22 19.74
C ASP A 95 15.90 -0.66 18.81
N PHE A 96 17.13 -0.53 19.28
CA PHE A 96 18.35 -0.96 18.58
C PHE A 96 18.74 -2.41 18.89
N GLY A 97 17.91 -3.17 19.63
CA GLY A 97 18.17 -4.60 19.86
C GLY A 97 17.99 -5.41 18.59
N ASN A 98 18.63 -6.57 18.52
CA ASN A 98 18.38 -7.53 17.44
C ASN A 98 16.92 -7.92 17.40
N LYS A 99 16.39 -8.06 16.19
CA LYS A 99 15.02 -8.51 15.88
C LYS A 99 15.10 -9.72 14.96
N THR A 100 14.16 -10.62 15.09
CA THR A 100 14.08 -11.79 14.21
C THR A 100 12.80 -11.69 13.38
N ILE A 101 12.96 -11.35 12.11
CA ILE A 101 11.83 -11.12 11.18
C ILE A 101 12.04 -12.00 9.96
N LEU A 102 11.02 -12.77 9.58
CA LEU A 102 11.06 -13.66 8.43
C LEU A 102 12.32 -14.56 8.44
N GLU A 103 12.63 -15.10 9.63
CA GLU A 103 13.77 -15.99 9.89
C GLU A 103 15.17 -15.34 9.83
N VAL A 104 15.26 -14.01 9.66
CA VAL A 104 16.52 -13.25 9.69
C VAL A 104 16.66 -12.51 11.02
N THR A 105 17.82 -12.67 11.69
CA THR A 105 18.11 -12.02 12.97
C THR A 105 19.21 -10.99 12.80
N ASP A 106 18.89 -9.70 13.01
CA ASP A 106 19.84 -8.60 12.96
C ASP A 106 19.27 -7.36 13.69
N ASP A 107 20.03 -6.27 13.79
CA ASP A 107 19.49 -4.95 14.13
C ASP A 107 18.76 -4.37 12.91
N ILE A 108 17.50 -4.79 12.76
CA ILE A 108 16.66 -4.45 11.61
C ILE A 108 15.95 -3.12 11.88
N GLY A 109 16.39 -2.07 11.23
CA GLY A 109 15.68 -0.78 11.19
C GLY A 109 14.64 -0.74 10.07
N VAL A 110 13.96 0.41 9.92
CA VAL A 110 12.81 0.56 8.99
C VAL A 110 13.14 0.20 7.55
N ASP A 111 14.23 0.76 7.00
CA ASP A 111 14.59 0.52 5.61
C ASP A 111 15.04 -0.92 5.38
N ASN A 112 15.75 -1.52 6.35
CA ASN A 112 16.17 -2.91 6.31
C ASN A 112 14.98 -3.86 6.41
N LEU A 113 13.95 -3.52 7.18
CA LEU A 113 12.69 -4.27 7.23
C LEU A 113 12.05 -4.35 5.83
N ILE A 114 11.99 -3.24 5.12
CA ILE A 114 11.44 -3.24 3.75
C ILE A 114 12.35 -4.04 2.81
N ASP A 115 13.67 -3.90 2.93
CA ASP A 115 14.59 -4.68 2.10
C ASP A 115 14.37 -6.18 2.30
N LEU A 116 14.22 -6.63 3.55
CA LEU A 116 13.97 -8.02 3.90
C LEU A 116 12.63 -8.54 3.38
N ILE A 117 11.54 -7.75 3.52
CA ILE A 117 10.23 -8.11 2.97
C ILE A 117 10.33 -8.33 1.46
N PHE A 118 11.03 -7.45 0.74
CA PHE A 118 11.16 -7.51 -0.71
C PHE A 118 12.20 -8.51 -1.24
N GLU A 119 12.92 -9.22 -0.36
CA GLU A 119 13.70 -10.42 -0.71
C GLU A 119 12.80 -11.65 -0.87
N ARG A 120 11.57 -11.61 -0.36
CA ARG A 120 10.55 -12.65 -0.51
C ARG A 120 9.81 -12.52 -1.84
N GLN A 121 9.17 -13.59 -2.28
CA GLN A 121 8.36 -13.61 -3.51
C GLN A 121 6.96 -13.01 -3.29
N GLU A 122 6.47 -13.05 -2.07
CA GLU A 122 5.11 -12.67 -1.68
C GLU A 122 4.73 -11.26 -2.09
N PRO A 123 5.57 -10.22 -1.93
CA PRO A 123 5.21 -8.86 -2.37
C PRO A 123 4.97 -8.75 -3.87
N ALA A 124 5.74 -9.49 -4.69
CA ALA A 124 5.55 -9.50 -6.13
C ALA A 124 4.22 -10.18 -6.52
N LEU A 125 3.90 -11.31 -5.90
CA LEU A 125 2.63 -12.01 -6.10
C LEU A 125 1.45 -11.18 -5.61
N PHE A 126 1.57 -10.57 -4.43
CA PHE A 126 0.53 -9.73 -3.83
C PHE A 126 0.18 -8.55 -4.74
N LEU A 127 1.18 -7.75 -5.14
CA LEU A 127 0.93 -6.60 -6.00
C LEU A 127 0.42 -7.02 -7.38
N SER A 128 0.99 -8.08 -7.98
CA SER A 128 0.53 -8.59 -9.28
C SER A 128 -0.93 -9.02 -9.23
N ARG A 129 -1.36 -9.69 -8.15
CA ARG A 129 -2.76 -10.06 -7.93
C ARG A 129 -3.67 -8.85 -7.81
N LYS A 130 -3.25 -7.80 -7.07
CA LYS A 130 -3.98 -6.54 -6.95
C LYS A 130 -4.09 -5.81 -8.31
N LEU A 131 -3.00 -5.77 -9.09
CA LEU A 131 -3.00 -5.17 -10.43
C LEU A 131 -3.93 -5.94 -11.38
N TYR A 132 -3.88 -7.27 -11.35
CA TYR A 132 -4.79 -8.10 -12.14
C TYR A 132 -6.25 -7.81 -11.77
N GLN A 133 -6.59 -7.84 -10.48
CA GLN A 133 -7.94 -7.55 -9.98
C GLN A 133 -8.41 -6.14 -10.37
N TRP A 134 -7.48 -5.19 -10.41
CA TRP A 134 -7.81 -3.83 -10.79
C TRP A 134 -8.07 -3.66 -12.29
N PHE A 135 -7.26 -4.28 -13.14
CA PHE A 135 -7.28 -4.01 -14.57
C PHE A 135 -8.02 -5.07 -15.40
N VAL A 136 -8.09 -6.32 -14.95
CA VAL A 136 -8.66 -7.45 -15.72
C VAL A 136 -9.97 -7.93 -15.11
N TYR A 137 -9.87 -8.70 -14.02
CA TYR A 137 -11.04 -9.34 -13.43
C TYR A 137 -10.89 -9.56 -11.93
N LYS A 138 -12.04 -9.57 -11.19
CA LYS A 138 -12.07 -9.72 -9.73
C LYS A 138 -11.49 -11.05 -9.21
N ILE A 139 -11.57 -12.11 -10.01
CA ILE A 139 -11.00 -13.43 -9.69
C ILE A 139 -9.73 -13.56 -10.51
N PRO A 140 -8.54 -13.58 -9.86
CA PRO A 140 -7.27 -13.67 -10.57
C PRO A 140 -7.09 -15.01 -11.26
N ASP A 141 -6.46 -14.99 -12.43
CA ASP A 141 -5.83 -16.16 -13.03
C ASP A 141 -4.41 -16.25 -12.44
N GLU A 142 -4.19 -17.23 -11.57
CA GLU A 142 -2.92 -17.35 -10.83
C GLU A 142 -1.73 -17.61 -11.76
N ILE A 143 -1.92 -18.23 -12.94
CA ILE A 143 -0.85 -18.42 -13.93
C ILE A 143 -0.39 -17.05 -14.46
N ILE A 144 -1.32 -16.18 -14.78
CA ILE A 144 -1.01 -14.81 -15.24
C ILE A 144 -0.40 -14.00 -14.11
N VAL A 145 -0.91 -14.14 -12.87
CA VAL A 145 -0.36 -13.46 -11.69
C VAL A 145 1.09 -13.86 -11.46
N GLU A 146 1.43 -15.14 -11.55
CA GLU A 146 2.81 -15.64 -11.42
C GLU A 146 3.73 -15.07 -12.51
N GLN A 147 3.26 -15.01 -13.76
CA GLN A 147 4.02 -14.39 -14.86
C GLN A 147 4.27 -12.90 -14.60
N MET A 148 3.25 -12.17 -14.13
CA MET A 148 3.38 -10.76 -13.76
C MET A 148 4.37 -10.58 -12.59
N ALA A 149 4.31 -11.43 -11.57
CA ALA A 149 5.22 -11.40 -10.43
C ALA A 149 6.68 -11.67 -10.85
N ASN A 150 6.90 -12.62 -11.76
CA ASN A 150 8.23 -12.89 -12.30
C ASN A 150 8.80 -11.67 -13.05
N ILE A 151 7.98 -10.99 -13.86
CA ILE A 151 8.38 -9.74 -14.53
C ILE A 151 8.74 -8.68 -13.49
N MET A 152 7.94 -8.56 -12.42
CA MET A 152 8.16 -7.60 -11.34
C MET A 152 9.50 -7.82 -10.64
N VAL A 153 9.82 -9.07 -10.29
CA VAL A 153 11.10 -9.42 -9.65
C VAL A 153 12.28 -9.14 -10.60
N ILE A 154 12.20 -9.57 -11.87
CA ILE A 154 13.26 -9.33 -12.88
C ILE A 154 13.54 -7.84 -13.07
N HIS A 155 12.52 -7.00 -12.99
CA HIS A 155 12.63 -5.55 -13.11
C HIS A 155 12.74 -4.82 -11.77
N ASN A 156 13.17 -5.53 -10.71
CA ASN A 156 13.40 -4.95 -9.38
C ASN A 156 12.23 -4.10 -8.88
N TYR A 157 11.01 -4.65 -8.99
CA TYR A 157 9.76 -4.03 -8.55
C TYR A 157 9.32 -2.76 -9.30
N GLU A 158 9.81 -2.55 -10.54
CA GLU A 158 9.23 -1.54 -11.42
C GLU A 158 7.85 -1.98 -11.92
N ILE A 159 6.83 -1.12 -11.75
CA ILE A 159 5.44 -1.43 -12.10
C ILE A 159 5.21 -1.33 -13.61
N GLU A 160 5.86 -0.37 -14.28
CA GLU A 160 5.63 -0.12 -15.71
C GLU A 160 5.86 -1.34 -16.60
N PRO A 161 6.96 -2.13 -16.48
CA PRO A 161 7.16 -3.32 -17.29
C PRO A 161 6.05 -4.38 -17.13
N VAL A 162 5.54 -4.54 -15.90
CA VAL A 162 4.44 -5.46 -15.59
C VAL A 162 3.15 -5.03 -16.29
N LEU A 163 2.81 -3.75 -16.21
CA LEU A 163 1.62 -3.21 -16.86
C LEU A 163 1.74 -3.26 -18.39
N ARG A 164 2.92 -3.00 -18.95
CA ARG A 164 3.16 -3.14 -20.39
C ARG A 164 2.93 -4.57 -20.86
N ALA A 165 3.47 -5.56 -20.14
CA ALA A 165 3.28 -6.96 -20.48
C ALA A 165 1.80 -7.35 -20.40
N LEU A 166 1.11 -6.96 -19.33
CA LEU A 166 -0.31 -7.22 -19.15
C LEU A 166 -1.14 -6.62 -20.27
N PHE A 167 -0.98 -5.32 -20.58
CA PHE A 167 -1.78 -4.63 -21.59
C PHE A 167 -1.42 -5.03 -23.02
N ALA A 168 -0.28 -5.65 -23.27
CA ALA A 168 0.09 -6.21 -24.57
C ALA A 168 -0.36 -7.67 -24.75
N SER A 169 -0.84 -8.32 -23.69
CA SER A 169 -1.25 -9.73 -23.74
C SER A 169 -2.61 -9.93 -24.40
N GLU A 170 -2.80 -11.04 -25.09
CA GLU A 170 -4.12 -11.45 -25.60
C GLU A 170 -5.13 -11.65 -24.49
N HIS A 171 -4.67 -12.14 -23.32
CA HIS A 171 -5.48 -12.34 -22.12
C HIS A 171 -6.22 -11.07 -21.68
N PHE A 172 -5.55 -9.91 -21.72
CA PHE A 172 -6.16 -8.63 -21.33
C PHE A 172 -7.35 -8.25 -22.25
N TYR A 173 -7.32 -8.66 -23.50
CA TYR A 173 -8.36 -8.36 -24.50
C TYR A 173 -9.45 -9.43 -24.62
N ASP A 174 -9.42 -10.47 -23.80
CA ASP A 174 -10.45 -11.51 -23.81
C ASP A 174 -11.84 -10.90 -23.58
N ILE A 175 -12.77 -11.28 -24.47
CA ILE A 175 -14.15 -10.79 -24.46
C ILE A 175 -14.86 -11.06 -23.13
N ASN A 176 -14.49 -12.13 -22.42
CA ASN A 176 -15.08 -12.53 -21.16
C ASN A 176 -14.81 -11.54 -20.02
N PHE A 177 -13.78 -10.71 -20.13
CA PHE A 177 -13.43 -9.71 -19.12
C PHE A 177 -14.01 -8.32 -19.42
N ARG A 178 -14.60 -8.13 -20.60
CA ARG A 178 -15.17 -6.83 -20.99
C ARG A 178 -16.42 -6.51 -20.16
N GLY A 179 -16.45 -5.30 -19.59
CA GLY A 179 -17.59 -4.82 -18.80
C GLY A 179 -17.77 -5.51 -17.46
N SER A 180 -16.78 -6.27 -16.99
CA SER A 180 -16.82 -7.01 -15.74
C SER A 180 -16.67 -6.13 -14.49
N LYS A 181 -16.21 -4.88 -14.65
CA LYS A 181 -15.92 -3.97 -13.54
C LYS A 181 -17.00 -2.92 -13.36
N TYR A 182 -17.57 -2.85 -12.16
CA TYR A 182 -18.47 -1.76 -11.79
C TYR A 182 -17.68 -0.46 -11.58
N LYS A 183 -18.23 0.64 -12.02
CA LYS A 183 -17.66 1.96 -11.74
C LYS A 183 -17.86 2.30 -10.27
N SER A 184 -16.82 2.83 -9.63
CA SER A 184 -17.00 3.42 -8.31
C SER A 184 -17.94 4.63 -8.37
N PRO A 185 -18.59 5.01 -7.25
CA PRO A 185 -19.47 6.19 -7.21
C PRO A 185 -18.79 7.45 -7.75
N VAL A 186 -17.58 7.75 -7.31
CA VAL A 186 -16.81 8.91 -7.77
C VAL A 186 -16.51 8.82 -9.28
N TRP A 187 -16.08 7.66 -9.75
CA TRP A 187 -15.83 7.48 -11.18
C TRP A 187 -17.12 7.59 -12.01
N PHE A 188 -18.22 7.03 -11.52
CA PHE A 188 -19.52 7.13 -12.17
C PHE A 188 -19.98 8.57 -12.32
N THR A 189 -19.97 9.35 -11.23
CA THR A 189 -20.43 10.73 -11.24
C THR A 189 -19.56 11.64 -12.10
N LEU A 190 -18.22 11.52 -12.00
CA LEU A 190 -17.30 12.33 -12.79
C LEU A 190 -17.32 11.95 -14.28
N ASN A 191 -17.43 10.64 -14.62
CA ASN A 191 -17.53 10.19 -15.99
C ASN A 191 -18.85 10.62 -16.64
N THR A 192 -19.96 10.54 -15.90
CA THR A 192 -21.28 11.01 -16.38
C THR A 192 -21.25 12.51 -16.65
N LYS A 193 -20.70 13.28 -15.72
CA LYS A 193 -20.49 14.73 -15.91
C LYS A 193 -19.69 15.02 -17.19
N HIS A 194 -18.56 14.34 -17.35
CA HIS A 194 -17.69 14.53 -18.52
C HIS A 194 -18.39 14.17 -19.83
N LYS A 195 -19.07 13.04 -19.89
CA LYS A 195 -19.75 12.55 -21.10
C LYS A 195 -20.95 13.38 -21.49
N LEU A 196 -21.66 13.95 -20.52
CA LEU A 196 -22.87 14.76 -20.75
C LEU A 196 -22.57 16.26 -20.76
N TYR A 197 -21.29 16.67 -20.68
CA TYR A 197 -20.85 18.07 -20.65
C TYR A 197 -21.54 18.90 -19.57
N ILE A 198 -21.87 18.29 -18.42
CA ILE A 198 -22.54 18.98 -17.31
C ILE A 198 -21.52 19.90 -16.61
N ASP A 199 -21.83 21.18 -16.52
CA ASP A 199 -21.06 22.09 -15.69
C ASP A 199 -21.42 21.90 -14.21
N ILE A 200 -20.42 21.57 -13.39
CA ILE A 200 -20.57 21.35 -11.95
C ILE A 200 -19.92 22.43 -11.10
N SER A 201 -19.36 23.48 -11.72
CA SER A 201 -18.65 24.54 -11.01
C SER A 201 -19.48 25.17 -9.88
N ASN A 202 -20.81 25.24 -10.05
CA ASN A 202 -21.76 25.76 -9.08
C ASN A 202 -22.53 24.67 -8.30
N ASN A 203 -22.25 23.39 -8.55
CA ASN A 203 -23.02 22.26 -8.01
C ASN A 203 -22.12 21.15 -7.44
N MET A 204 -20.91 21.48 -6.99
CA MET A 204 -19.96 20.50 -6.45
C MET A 204 -20.54 19.79 -5.22
N ASP A 205 -21.29 20.52 -4.37
CA ASP A 205 -21.90 19.97 -3.16
C ASP A 205 -22.87 18.84 -3.45
N TYR A 206 -23.63 18.92 -4.55
CA TYR A 206 -24.52 17.83 -4.98
C TYR A 206 -23.73 16.57 -5.36
N ILE A 207 -22.59 16.72 -6.03
CA ILE A 207 -21.74 15.59 -6.40
C ILE A 207 -21.15 14.93 -5.17
N LEU A 208 -20.65 15.70 -4.21
CA LEU A 208 -20.14 15.20 -2.95
C LEU A 208 -21.24 14.49 -2.17
N TRP A 209 -22.43 15.06 -2.11
CA TRP A 209 -23.59 14.46 -1.44
C TRP A 209 -24.05 13.15 -2.12
N TYR A 210 -24.14 13.09 -3.46
CA TYR A 210 -24.45 11.85 -4.17
C TYR A 210 -23.40 10.77 -3.95
N ASN A 211 -22.11 11.12 -3.97
CA ASN A 211 -21.05 10.16 -3.68
C ASN A 211 -21.15 9.62 -2.26
N TYR A 212 -21.46 10.48 -1.29
CA TYR A 212 -21.73 10.07 0.10
C TYR A 212 -22.91 9.08 0.17
N LEU A 213 -24.04 9.38 -0.48
CA LEU A 213 -25.21 8.49 -0.52
C LEU A 213 -24.92 7.15 -1.19
N LEU A 214 -24.00 7.12 -2.14
CA LEU A 214 -23.55 5.92 -2.83
C LEU A 214 -22.45 5.16 -2.07
N GLY A 215 -22.10 5.61 -0.84
CA GLY A 215 -21.14 4.94 0.03
C GLY A 215 -19.66 5.24 -0.28
N GLN A 216 -19.38 6.33 -1.02
CA GLN A 216 -17.99 6.74 -1.26
C GLN A 216 -17.82 8.26 -1.12
N SER A 217 -17.22 8.70 -0.03
CA SER A 217 -16.79 10.09 0.15
C SER A 217 -15.33 10.25 -0.22
N LEU A 218 -14.99 11.31 -0.98
CA LEU A 218 -13.60 11.64 -1.29
C LEU A 218 -12.86 11.99 0.00
N PHE A 219 -11.68 11.42 0.17
CA PHE A 219 -10.82 11.60 1.35
C PHE A 219 -11.43 11.15 2.70
N TYR A 220 -12.55 10.43 2.66
CA TYR A 220 -13.18 9.82 3.81
C TYR A 220 -13.57 8.39 3.43
N PRO A 221 -12.60 7.45 3.43
CA PRO A 221 -12.88 6.06 3.10
C PRO A 221 -13.85 5.46 4.12
N PRO A 222 -14.67 4.49 3.74
CA PRO A 222 -15.44 3.69 4.70
C PRO A 222 -14.45 2.92 5.59
N ASP A 223 -14.81 2.81 6.87
CA ASP A 223 -14.09 2.00 7.86
C ASP A 223 -14.19 0.51 7.52
#